data_300f1f4fb63f64cbe16afed4c51d5197
#
_entry.id   300f1f4fb63f64cbe16afed4c51d5197
#
_cell.length_a   1.000
_cell.length_b   1.000
_cell.length_c   1.000
_cell.angle_alpha   90.00
_cell.angle_beta   90.00
_cell.angle_gamma   90.00
#
_symmetry.space_group_name_H-M   'P 1'
#
loop_
_entity.id
_entity.type
_entity.pdbx_description
1 polymer ?
#
loop_
_entity_poly.entity_id
_entity_poly.type
_entity_poly.pdbx_seq_one_letter_code
_entity_poly.pdbx_strand_id
1 'polypeptide(L)'
;MGNYSCRRIEEMEGIYGGAFRRAGAELGIESFGLQVFDMPPNFDGYPEHDHSQDGQEEVYVVLRGSGEFLVDGERVAVDPDRILRVPAGTKRKLLPGPEGIRVLALGGVPGALYERPEPFELGAPDPAAAT
;
A
#
# COMPACT_ATOMS: atom_id res chain seq x y z
N MET A 1 19.08 4.58 -21.25
CA MET A 1 18.69 4.24 -19.89
C MET A 1 19.40 5.15 -18.90
N GLY A 2 18.68 5.94 -18.18
CA GLY A 2 19.25 6.75 -17.12
C GLY A 2 19.48 5.93 -15.85
N ASN A 3 20.10 6.56 -14.87
CA ASN A 3 20.29 5.97 -13.54
C ASN A 3 19.18 6.39 -12.57
N TYR A 4 18.01 6.62 -13.10
CA TYR A 4 16.80 6.95 -12.33
C TYR A 4 15.59 6.31 -12.99
N SER A 5 14.48 6.27 -12.27
CA SER A 5 13.22 5.80 -12.83
C SER A 5 12.09 6.78 -12.45
N CYS A 6 11.15 6.94 -13.37
CA CYS A 6 9.96 7.75 -13.16
C CYS A 6 8.83 7.12 -13.97
N ARG A 7 7.69 6.87 -13.33
CA ARG A 7 6.54 6.21 -13.98
C ARG A 7 5.26 6.93 -13.60
N ARG A 8 4.33 6.96 -14.53
CA ARG A 8 2.96 7.40 -14.21
C ARG A 8 2.28 6.29 -13.41
N ILE A 9 1.61 6.67 -12.33
CA ILE A 9 0.94 5.70 -11.47
C ILE A 9 -0.10 4.89 -12.25
N GLU A 10 -0.85 5.53 -13.12
CA GLU A 10 -1.90 4.87 -13.92
C GLU A 10 -1.36 3.83 -14.89
N GLU A 11 -0.08 3.90 -15.23
CA GLU A 11 0.57 2.97 -16.15
C GLU A 11 1.30 1.84 -15.42
N MET A 12 1.36 1.89 -14.10
CA MET A 12 1.99 0.85 -13.30
C MET A 12 1.16 -0.42 -13.30
N GLU A 13 1.84 -1.57 -13.29
CA GLU A 13 1.17 -2.86 -13.18
C GLU A 13 0.34 -2.93 -11.91
N GLY A 14 -0.92 -3.33 -12.04
CA GLY A 14 -1.85 -3.39 -10.92
C GLY A 14 -2.44 -4.78 -10.74
N ILE A 15 -2.91 -5.03 -9.54
CA ILE A 15 -3.69 -6.22 -9.18
C ILE A 15 -5.02 -5.76 -8.58
N TYR A 16 -5.95 -6.69 -8.42
CA TYR A 16 -7.31 -6.39 -7.94
C TYR A 16 -7.97 -5.31 -8.82
N GLY A 17 -7.84 -5.44 -10.16
CA GLY A 17 -8.44 -4.49 -11.09
C GLY A 17 -7.80 -3.10 -11.08
N GLY A 18 -6.56 -3.00 -10.63
CA GLY A 18 -5.84 -1.73 -10.57
C GLY A 18 -5.94 -1.02 -9.22
N ALA A 19 -6.68 -1.60 -8.28
CA ALA A 19 -6.80 -1.01 -6.94
C ALA A 19 -5.48 -1.03 -6.17
N PHE A 20 -4.55 -1.89 -6.56
CA PHE A 20 -3.27 -2.05 -5.90
C PHE A 20 -2.18 -2.05 -6.96
N ARG A 21 -1.30 -1.04 -6.95
CA ARG A 21 -0.24 -0.89 -7.95
C ARG A 21 1.10 -1.34 -7.38
N ARG A 22 1.84 -2.12 -8.17
CA ARG A 22 3.17 -2.64 -7.82
C ARG A 22 4.24 -1.58 -8.03
N ALA A 23 4.11 -0.44 -7.35
CA ALA A 23 4.92 0.74 -7.60
C ALA A 23 6.40 0.53 -7.30
N GLY A 24 6.73 -0.14 -6.21
CA GLY A 24 8.13 -0.42 -5.86
C GLY A 24 8.84 -1.24 -6.91
N ALA A 25 8.17 -2.27 -7.44
CA ALA A 25 8.73 -3.10 -8.48
C ALA A 25 8.87 -2.33 -9.80
N GLU A 26 7.86 -1.51 -10.15
CA GLU A 26 7.91 -0.69 -11.37
C GLU A 26 9.08 0.30 -11.35
N LEU A 27 9.36 0.87 -10.18
CA LEU A 27 10.46 1.83 -10.03
C LEU A 27 11.81 1.15 -9.79
N GLY A 28 11.82 -0.14 -9.47
CA GLY A 28 13.05 -0.87 -9.18
C GLY A 28 13.60 -0.59 -7.80
N ILE A 29 12.75 -0.25 -6.83
CA ILE A 29 13.18 0.05 -5.47
C ILE A 29 13.52 -1.24 -4.74
N GLU A 30 14.71 -1.28 -4.14
CA GLU A 30 15.18 -2.46 -3.40
C GLU A 30 15.25 -2.23 -1.89
N SER A 31 15.29 -0.97 -1.46
CA SER A 31 15.55 -0.63 -0.05
C SER A 31 14.32 -0.68 0.85
N PHE A 32 13.14 -0.52 0.27
CA PHE A 32 11.88 -0.52 1.02
C PHE A 32 10.72 -0.85 0.09
N GLY A 33 9.60 -1.23 0.66
CA GLY A 33 8.39 -1.48 -0.10
C GLY A 33 7.67 -0.19 -0.45
N LEU A 34 7.08 -0.13 -1.63
CA LEU A 34 6.28 0.99 -2.08
C LEU A 34 5.13 0.48 -2.92
N GLN A 35 3.90 0.82 -2.51
CA GLN A 35 2.70 0.46 -3.25
C GLN A 35 1.78 1.66 -3.33
N VAL A 36 0.90 1.67 -4.32
CA VAL A 36 -0.15 2.69 -4.41
C VAL A 36 -1.49 1.98 -4.42
N PHE A 37 -2.38 2.39 -3.53
CA PHE A 37 -3.74 1.88 -3.46
C PHE A 37 -4.69 2.90 -4.04
N ASP A 38 -5.59 2.46 -4.93
CA ASP A 38 -6.71 3.27 -5.44
C ASP A 38 -8.00 2.57 -5.01
N MET A 39 -8.64 3.08 -3.97
CA MET A 39 -9.86 2.47 -3.45
C MET A 39 -11.07 3.30 -3.82
N PRO A 40 -12.14 2.67 -4.31
CA PRO A 40 -13.36 3.39 -4.67
C PRO A 40 -14.08 3.95 -3.45
N PRO A 41 -15.03 4.90 -3.67
CA PRO A 41 -15.79 5.47 -2.57
C PRO A 41 -16.45 4.41 -1.69
N ASN A 42 -16.32 4.57 -0.39
CA ASN A 42 -16.98 3.75 0.63
C ASN A 42 -16.70 2.25 0.53
N PHE A 43 -15.63 1.87 -0.14
CA PHE A 43 -15.23 0.46 -0.28
C PHE A 43 -14.84 -0.11 1.07
N ASP A 44 -15.38 -1.27 1.44
CA ASP A 44 -15.10 -1.91 2.73
C ASP A 44 -14.34 -3.24 2.62
N GLY A 45 -13.96 -3.61 1.41
CA GLY A 45 -13.31 -4.89 1.14
C GLY A 45 -11.81 -4.94 1.39
N TYR A 46 -11.17 -3.82 1.78
CA TYR A 46 -9.76 -3.86 2.13
C TYR A 46 -9.57 -4.72 3.39
N PRO A 47 -8.69 -5.73 3.36
CA PRO A 47 -8.59 -6.65 4.50
C PRO A 47 -7.93 -6.02 5.71
N GLU A 48 -8.46 -6.33 6.89
CA GLU A 48 -7.74 -6.07 8.12
C GLU A 48 -6.56 -7.02 8.20
N HIS A 49 -5.37 -6.49 8.46
CA HIS A 49 -4.17 -7.32 8.51
C HIS A 49 -3.09 -6.66 9.37
N ASP A 50 -2.06 -7.43 9.67
CA ASP A 50 -0.83 -6.94 10.27
C ASP A 50 0.37 -7.49 9.51
N HIS A 51 1.54 -7.08 9.91
CA HIS A 51 2.80 -7.52 9.33
C HIS A 51 3.67 -8.27 10.34
N SER A 52 3.04 -8.97 11.29
CA SER A 52 3.78 -9.73 12.30
C SER A 52 4.66 -10.83 11.68
N GLN A 53 4.28 -11.34 10.50
CA GLN A 53 5.05 -12.40 9.84
C GLN A 53 6.29 -11.90 9.13
N ASP A 54 6.24 -10.73 8.50
CA ASP A 54 7.38 -10.19 7.75
C ASP A 54 8.09 -9.04 8.47
N GLY A 55 7.54 -8.58 9.58
CA GLY A 55 8.17 -7.55 10.40
C GLY A 55 8.15 -6.15 9.81
N GLN A 56 7.36 -5.89 8.78
CA GLN A 56 7.34 -4.58 8.14
C GLN A 56 6.60 -3.54 8.98
N GLU A 57 7.28 -2.43 9.22
CA GLU A 57 6.66 -1.19 9.66
C GLU A 57 6.16 -0.48 8.41
N GLU A 58 4.97 0.11 8.45
CA GLU A 58 4.41 0.80 7.30
C GLU A 58 4.09 2.26 7.59
N VAL A 59 4.23 3.08 6.54
CA VAL A 59 3.82 4.47 6.57
C VAL A 59 2.84 4.68 5.41
N TYR A 60 1.73 5.36 5.70
CA TYR A 60 0.68 5.65 4.72
C TYR A 60 0.59 7.15 4.51
N VAL A 61 0.67 7.54 3.25
CA VAL A 61 0.55 8.95 2.81
C VAL A 61 -0.61 9.02 1.84
N VAL A 62 -1.60 9.85 2.15
CA VAL A 62 -2.75 10.02 1.26
C VAL A 62 -2.37 11.00 0.15
N LEU A 63 -2.48 10.55 -1.10
CA LEU A 63 -2.19 11.40 -2.24
C LEU A 63 -3.40 12.21 -2.67
N ARG A 64 -4.60 11.65 -2.53
CA ARG A 64 -5.87 12.36 -2.77
C ARG A 64 -7.01 11.63 -2.10
N GLY A 65 -8.11 12.34 -1.88
CA GLY A 65 -9.27 11.80 -1.18
C GLY A 65 -9.05 11.77 0.32
N SER A 66 -9.85 10.98 1.01
CA SER A 66 -9.76 10.86 2.46
C SER A 66 -10.41 9.56 2.92
N GLY A 67 -10.24 9.23 4.18
CA GLY A 67 -10.83 8.05 4.77
C GLY A 67 -10.40 7.90 6.22
N GLU A 68 -10.47 6.67 6.68
CA GLU A 68 -10.02 6.30 8.01
C GLU A 68 -9.23 5.00 7.94
N PHE A 69 -8.31 4.82 8.88
CA PHE A 69 -7.78 3.50 9.18
C PHE A 69 -8.35 3.07 10.53
N LEU A 70 -8.75 1.81 10.62
CA LEU A 70 -8.94 1.16 11.91
C LEU A 70 -7.57 0.62 12.32
N VAL A 71 -7.02 1.12 13.41
CA VAL A 71 -5.71 0.72 13.92
C VAL A 71 -5.94 0.08 15.28
N ASP A 72 -5.87 -1.24 15.35
CA ASP A 72 -6.28 -2.02 16.53
C ASP A 72 -7.69 -1.62 17.00
N GLY A 73 -8.60 -1.42 16.04
CA GLY A 73 -9.98 -1.03 16.33
C GLY A 73 -10.21 0.45 16.60
N GLU A 74 -9.15 1.24 16.66
CA GLU A 74 -9.27 2.69 16.85
C GLU A 74 -9.38 3.38 15.50
N ARG A 75 -10.33 4.32 15.36
CA ARG A 75 -10.51 5.06 14.11
C ARG A 75 -9.52 6.21 14.04
N VAL A 76 -8.73 6.23 12.97
CA VAL A 76 -7.73 7.28 12.73
C VAL A 76 -8.05 7.91 11.38
N ALA A 77 -8.43 9.16 11.38
CA ALA A 77 -8.73 9.89 10.14
C ALA A 77 -7.43 10.14 9.36
N VAL A 78 -7.50 9.94 8.04
CA VAL A 78 -6.37 10.19 7.15
C VAL A 78 -6.81 11.05 5.97
N ASP A 79 -5.92 11.94 5.55
CA ASP A 79 -6.11 12.86 4.45
C ASP A 79 -4.72 13.32 3.98
N PRO A 80 -4.63 14.14 2.91
CA PRO A 80 -3.31 14.56 2.40
C PRO A 80 -2.44 15.36 3.37
N ASP A 81 -2.99 15.83 4.47
CA ASP A 81 -2.25 16.61 5.46
C ASP A 81 -1.77 15.79 6.66
N ARG A 82 -1.98 14.48 6.65
CA ARG A 82 -1.61 13.59 7.74
C ARG A 82 -0.82 12.39 7.22
N ILE A 83 0.15 11.97 7.99
CA ILE A 83 0.94 10.77 7.70
C ILE A 83 0.73 9.79 8.85
N LEU A 84 0.38 8.55 8.52
CA LEU A 84 0.13 7.50 9.51
C LEU A 84 1.25 6.47 9.48
N ARG A 85 1.81 6.17 10.64
CA ARG A 85 2.76 5.07 10.80
C ARG A 85 2.10 3.96 11.60
N VAL A 86 2.24 2.71 11.12
CA VAL A 86 1.71 1.53 11.83
C VAL A 86 2.84 0.52 12.00
N PRO A 87 3.15 0.13 13.25
CA PRO A 87 4.15 -0.90 13.50
C PRO A 87 3.70 -2.29 13.02
N ALA A 88 4.64 -3.20 12.88
CA ALA A 88 4.40 -4.49 12.23
C ALA A 88 3.30 -5.33 12.90
N GLY A 89 3.28 -5.38 14.22
CA GLY A 89 2.33 -6.24 14.95
C GLY A 89 0.95 -5.66 15.16
N THR A 90 0.69 -4.46 14.67
CA THR A 90 -0.58 -3.75 14.90
C THR A 90 -1.52 -3.99 13.72
N LYS A 91 -2.74 -4.43 13.99
CA LYS A 91 -3.74 -4.62 12.92
C LYS A 91 -4.22 -3.30 12.38
N ARG A 92 -4.39 -3.25 11.05
CA ARG A 92 -4.92 -2.07 10.38
C ARG A 92 -5.89 -2.48 9.28
N LYS A 93 -6.85 -1.60 9.03
CA LYS A 93 -7.80 -1.74 7.93
C LYS A 93 -8.11 -0.36 7.36
N LEU A 94 -7.96 -0.21 6.04
CA LEU A 94 -8.30 1.05 5.37
C LEU A 94 -9.79 1.09 5.06
N LEU A 95 -10.43 2.20 5.40
CA LEU A 95 -11.82 2.49 5.08
C LEU A 95 -11.87 3.78 4.26
N PRO A 96 -11.98 3.68 2.93
CA PRO A 96 -12.10 4.88 2.09
C PRO A 96 -13.33 5.68 2.42
N GLY A 97 -13.22 7.00 2.28
CA GLY A 97 -14.35 7.90 2.46
C GLY A 97 -15.25 7.97 1.23
N PRO A 98 -16.20 8.93 1.22
CA PRO A 98 -17.22 9.01 0.17
C PRO A 98 -16.69 9.41 -1.19
N GLU A 99 -15.45 9.90 -1.28
CA GLU A 99 -14.82 10.28 -2.56
C GLU A 99 -13.76 9.28 -3.01
N GLY A 100 -13.61 8.18 -2.28
CA GLY A 100 -12.50 7.27 -2.51
C GLY A 100 -11.20 7.81 -1.94
N ILE A 101 -10.11 7.08 -2.17
CA ILE A 101 -8.81 7.47 -1.63
C ILE A 101 -7.69 6.86 -2.48
N ARG A 102 -6.63 7.64 -2.67
CA ARG A 102 -5.36 7.13 -3.20
C ARG A 102 -4.32 7.24 -2.11
N VAL A 103 -3.69 6.12 -1.78
CA VAL A 103 -2.72 6.03 -0.69
C VAL A 103 -1.39 5.52 -1.22
N LEU A 104 -0.32 6.17 -0.81
CA LEU A 104 1.04 5.70 -0.99
C LEU A 104 1.45 4.97 0.29
N ALA A 105 1.77 3.69 0.17
CA ALA A 105 2.20 2.89 1.31
C ALA A 105 3.69 2.57 1.18
N LEU A 106 4.44 2.86 2.22
CA LEU A 106 5.86 2.54 2.30
C LEU A 106 6.07 1.54 3.42
N GLY A 107 6.92 0.54 3.20
CA GLY A 107 7.19 -0.47 4.20
C GLY A 107 8.66 -0.82 4.27
N GLY A 108 9.11 -1.14 5.47
CA GLY A 108 10.49 -1.59 5.70
C GLY A 108 10.57 -2.36 6.99
N VAL A 109 11.68 -3.09 7.16
CA VAL A 109 11.89 -3.93 8.33
C VAL A 109 12.94 -3.25 9.20
N PRO A 110 12.58 -2.81 10.43
CA PRO A 110 13.54 -2.15 11.29
C PRO A 110 14.79 -3.03 11.53
N GLY A 111 15.97 -2.48 11.27
CA GLY A 111 17.23 -3.16 11.52
C GLY A 111 17.55 -4.33 10.59
N ALA A 112 16.82 -4.50 9.50
CA ALA A 112 17.02 -5.60 8.56
C ALA A 112 16.92 -5.12 7.12
N LEU A 113 17.39 -5.97 6.19
CA LEU A 113 17.23 -5.68 4.77
C LEU A 113 15.79 -5.96 4.34
N TYR A 114 15.29 -5.12 3.45
CA TYR A 114 13.98 -5.33 2.85
C TYR A 114 14.08 -6.36 1.72
N GLU A 115 13.12 -7.29 1.69
CA GLU A 115 12.92 -8.21 0.57
C GLU A 115 11.51 -8.04 0.05
N ARG A 116 11.36 -7.79 -1.26
CA ARG A 116 10.04 -7.63 -1.85
C ARG A 116 9.30 -8.97 -1.81
N PRO A 117 8.08 -9.01 -1.22
CA PRO A 117 7.27 -10.23 -1.27
C PRO A 117 6.92 -10.60 -2.71
N GLU A 118 6.86 -11.90 -2.99
CA GLU A 118 6.59 -12.40 -4.34
C GLU A 118 5.35 -11.79 -5.00
N PRO A 119 4.21 -11.63 -4.29
CA PRO A 119 3.01 -11.05 -4.92
C PRO A 119 3.22 -9.62 -5.44
N PHE A 120 4.26 -8.92 -5.00
CA PHE A 120 4.54 -7.55 -5.42
C PHE A 120 5.61 -7.45 -6.49
N GLU A 121 6.14 -8.59 -6.96
CA GLU A 121 7.02 -8.63 -8.12
C GLU A 121 6.22 -8.43 -9.41
N LEU A 122 6.86 -7.80 -10.39
CA LEU A 122 6.23 -7.64 -11.71
C LEU A 122 5.95 -9.00 -12.33
N GLY A 123 4.77 -9.14 -12.92
CA GLY A 123 4.35 -10.36 -13.58
C GLY A 123 3.88 -11.47 -12.64
N ALA A 124 3.91 -11.26 -11.34
CA ALA A 124 3.36 -12.25 -10.40
C ALA A 124 1.85 -12.35 -10.59
N PRO A 125 1.25 -13.53 -10.34
CA PRO A 125 -0.19 -13.70 -10.49
C PRO A 125 -0.99 -12.68 -9.70
N ASP A 126 -2.08 -12.19 -10.31
CA ASP A 126 -3.05 -11.35 -9.61
C ASP A 126 -3.86 -12.24 -8.68
N PRO A 127 -3.88 -12.01 -7.35
CA PRO A 127 -4.66 -12.85 -6.44
C PRO A 127 -6.15 -12.88 -6.79
N ALA A 128 -6.69 -11.79 -7.35
CA ALA A 128 -8.10 -11.76 -7.76
C ALA A 128 -8.37 -12.64 -8.97
N ALA A 129 -7.38 -12.89 -9.83
CA ALA A 129 -7.55 -13.73 -11.01
C ALA A 129 -7.46 -15.22 -10.69
N ALA A 130 -7.05 -15.57 -9.48
CA ALA A 130 -6.89 -16.98 -9.07
C ALA A 130 -8.20 -17.65 -8.64
N THR A 131 -9.30 -16.94 -8.65
CA THR A 131 -10.61 -17.45 -8.21
C THR A 131 -11.49 -17.87 -9.37
#